data_fd04d07fa949ff6e0b1cfd0e8de9ece3
#
_entry.id   fd04d07fa949ff6e0b1cfd0e8de9ece3
#
_cell.length_a   1.000
_cell.length_b   1.000
_cell.length_c   1.000
_cell.angle_alpha   90.00
_cell.angle_beta   90.00
_cell.angle_gamma   90.00
#
_symmetry.space_group_name_H-M   'P 1'
#
loop_
_entity.id
_entity.type
_entity.pdbx_description
1 polymer ?
#
loop_
_entity_poly.entity_id
_entity_poly.type
_entity_poly.pdbx_seq_one_letter_code
_entity_poly.pdbx_strand_id
1 'polypeptide(L)'
;MKTDYDQLNRRVFIKTALGATAACGLHTPLRSLGAEAGTLPPVRQITRGPKFHWRGYYDKLLFDSTDKLVLANEVDFEGRSPMAEDLLRVGMIDLSNGDAWHELGTSRSWNWQQGCMLQWMPGSTSEVAWNDREDGRFVSHILDVKSGKKRTLPNPFYCLSPDGRWGFAPDFRRLNDMRPGYGYAGIPDPNKEVLAPDSEGIWRMDMKTGEQKLLFSFGEAVKIPFAGRADAAFKATSKHWFNHLLCNTDGSRLFFLHRWHAPGDKSAFYTRALTMNTDGTDLYVLDPWGATSHFVWRDAKHISAFAWHPSRGERFYLYEDKTDHVNVIGPDVMTVNGHNTYIANTNNEWMLNDTYPDKERFQNPYLYHVPTNRRVVLGHFLSPKEYKGEWRCDTHPSASRDGKLVTIDSPHNGGRQLHLIDIHALL
;
A
#
# COMPACT_ATOMS: atom_id res chain seq x y z
N MET A 1 26.83 -14.96 -0.65
CA MET A 1 25.97 -15.81 0.19
C MET A 1 24.54 -15.47 -0.16
N LYS A 2 23.86 -16.34 -0.91
CA LYS A 2 22.43 -16.17 -1.23
C LYS A 2 21.63 -16.60 -0.01
N THR A 3 21.05 -15.68 0.72
CA THR A 3 20.19 -15.96 1.87
C THR A 3 18.80 -16.36 1.34
N ASP A 4 18.40 -17.57 1.70
CA ASP A 4 17.11 -18.21 1.40
C ASP A 4 15.96 -17.50 2.16
N TYR A 5 15.53 -16.34 1.70
CA TYR A 5 14.42 -15.58 2.28
C TYR A 5 13.04 -16.15 1.94
N ASP A 6 12.96 -17.00 0.92
CA ASP A 6 11.67 -17.52 0.41
C ASP A 6 11.14 -18.76 1.16
N GLN A 7 11.96 -19.46 1.96
CA GLN A 7 11.54 -20.70 2.63
C GLN A 7 10.90 -20.48 4.02
N LEU A 8 11.15 -19.36 4.68
CA LEU A 8 10.69 -19.14 6.06
C LEU A 8 9.20 -18.71 6.15
N ASN A 9 8.64 -18.08 5.13
CA ASN A 9 7.23 -17.64 5.15
C ASN A 9 6.20 -18.75 4.91
N ARG A 10 6.62 -19.98 4.56
CA ARG A 10 5.69 -21.09 4.23
C ARG A 10 5.54 -22.16 5.30
N ARG A 11 6.38 -22.21 6.32
CA ARG A 11 6.40 -23.34 7.28
C ARG A 11 5.73 -23.11 8.63
N VAL A 12 5.35 -21.89 8.95
CA VAL A 12 4.71 -21.58 10.24
C VAL A 12 3.18 -21.75 10.22
N PHE A 13 2.55 -21.87 9.04
CA PHE A 13 1.09 -21.95 8.90
C PHE A 13 0.46 -23.35 8.98
N ILE A 14 1.24 -24.45 9.17
CA ILE A 14 0.70 -25.83 9.04
C ILE A 14 0.88 -26.71 10.29
N LYS A 15 1.25 -26.23 11.45
CA LYS A 15 1.41 -27.09 12.62
C LYS A 15 0.65 -26.65 13.88
N THR A 16 -0.67 -26.46 13.76
CA THR A 16 -1.55 -26.53 14.96
C THR A 16 -2.99 -26.88 14.56
N ALA A 17 -3.18 -28.11 14.09
CA ALA A 17 -4.50 -28.73 14.08
C ALA A 17 -4.37 -30.24 13.96
N LEU A 18 -4.11 -30.92 15.07
CA LEU A 18 -4.39 -32.35 15.23
C LEU A 18 -4.50 -32.66 16.73
N GLY A 19 -5.73 -32.88 17.16
CA GLY A 19 -6.01 -33.47 18.45
C GLY A 19 -7.28 -32.98 19.12
N ALA A 20 -8.46 -33.49 18.72
CA ALA A 20 -9.57 -33.75 19.64
C ALA A 20 -10.65 -34.61 18.95
N THR A 21 -10.95 -35.65 19.59
CA THR A 21 -11.84 -36.79 19.47
C THR A 21 -13.27 -36.53 18.98
N ALA A 22 -13.80 -37.57 18.32
CA ALA A 22 -15.13 -37.73 17.76
C ALA A 22 -16.27 -37.50 18.78
N ALA A 23 -17.27 -36.71 18.35
CA ALA A 23 -18.65 -36.83 18.82
C ALA A 23 -19.56 -36.73 17.61
N CYS A 24 -20.37 -37.76 17.36
CA CYS A 24 -21.41 -37.79 16.35
C CYS A 24 -22.46 -36.74 16.62
N GLY A 25 -22.64 -35.80 15.73
CA GLY A 25 -23.71 -34.81 15.70
C GLY A 25 -24.15 -34.57 14.25
N LEU A 26 -25.42 -34.71 14.00
CA LEU A 26 -26.12 -34.56 12.73
C LEU A 26 -25.61 -33.36 11.90
N HIS A 27 -24.96 -33.64 10.77
CA HIS A 27 -24.57 -32.67 9.79
C HIS A 27 -25.80 -32.22 8.99
N THR A 28 -26.38 -31.09 9.35
CA THR A 28 -27.04 -30.26 8.36
C THR A 28 -25.95 -29.64 7.49
N PRO A 29 -26.00 -29.79 6.16
CA PRO A 29 -25.05 -29.10 5.30
C PRO A 29 -25.25 -27.60 5.49
N LEU A 30 -24.24 -26.89 6.02
CA LEU A 30 -24.15 -25.44 5.85
C LEU A 30 -24.21 -25.21 4.33
N ARG A 31 -25.33 -24.69 3.85
CA ARG A 31 -25.42 -24.08 2.53
C ARG A 31 -24.33 -22.99 2.53
N SER A 32 -23.25 -23.22 1.76
CA SER A 32 -22.44 -22.12 1.27
C SER A 32 -23.43 -21.14 0.63
N LEU A 33 -23.52 -19.93 1.15
CA LEU A 33 -24.19 -18.84 0.45
C LEU A 33 -23.44 -18.69 -0.87
N GLY A 34 -23.96 -19.37 -1.90
CA GLY A 34 -23.39 -19.38 -3.23
C GLY A 34 -23.28 -17.96 -3.71
N ALA A 35 -22.08 -17.58 -4.16
CA ALA A 35 -21.97 -16.50 -5.10
C ALA A 35 -22.99 -16.80 -6.20
N GLU A 36 -23.98 -15.94 -6.39
CA GLU A 36 -24.73 -15.94 -7.64
C GLU A 36 -23.68 -15.87 -8.75
N ALA A 37 -23.77 -16.79 -9.71
CA ALA A 37 -22.91 -16.81 -10.90
C ALA A 37 -23.31 -15.63 -11.80
N GLY A 38 -23.07 -14.41 -11.30
CA GLY A 38 -23.10 -13.18 -12.08
C GLY A 38 -21.94 -13.22 -13.06
N THR A 39 -22.18 -12.78 -14.29
CA THR A 39 -21.13 -12.54 -15.27
C THR A 39 -20.09 -11.57 -14.67
N LEU A 40 -18.81 -11.94 -14.72
CA LEU A 40 -17.73 -11.05 -14.30
C LEU A 40 -17.79 -9.73 -15.09
N PRO A 41 -17.47 -8.60 -14.49
CA PRO A 41 -17.43 -7.32 -15.19
C PRO A 41 -16.38 -7.36 -16.32
N PRO A 42 -16.59 -6.58 -17.40
CA PRO A 42 -15.63 -6.52 -18.49
C PRO A 42 -14.27 -5.98 -18.01
N VAL A 43 -13.21 -6.65 -18.44
CA VAL A 43 -11.81 -6.28 -18.16
C VAL A 43 -11.12 -5.88 -19.46
N ARG A 44 -10.47 -4.73 -19.49
CA ARG A 44 -9.73 -4.21 -20.63
C ARG A 44 -8.29 -3.90 -20.26
N GLN A 45 -7.34 -4.46 -21.00
CA GLN A 45 -5.93 -4.11 -20.86
C GLN A 45 -5.69 -2.73 -21.49
N ILE A 46 -5.12 -1.79 -20.71
CA ILE A 46 -4.89 -0.39 -21.11
C ILE A 46 -3.42 -0.02 -21.36
N THR A 47 -2.49 -0.94 -21.09
CA THR A 47 -1.08 -0.82 -21.49
C THR A 47 -0.62 -2.08 -22.20
N ARG A 48 0.43 -2.01 -23.03
CA ARG A 48 0.90 -3.16 -23.83
C ARG A 48 2.42 -3.20 -23.91
N GLY A 49 2.94 -4.42 -24.04
CA GLY A 49 4.35 -4.65 -24.31
C GLY A 49 4.87 -3.92 -25.58
N PRO A 50 6.19 -3.91 -25.78
CA PRO A 50 7.19 -4.76 -25.10
C PRO A 50 7.63 -4.27 -23.71
N LYS A 51 7.25 -3.08 -23.31
CA LYS A 51 7.58 -2.52 -21.98
C LYS A 51 6.60 -2.98 -20.92
N PHE A 52 7.00 -2.80 -19.66
CA PHE A 52 6.23 -3.21 -18.48
C PHE A 52 5.69 -1.98 -17.78
N HIS A 53 4.42 -2.06 -17.33
CA HIS A 53 3.71 -0.93 -16.77
C HIS A 53 3.02 -1.31 -15.47
N TRP A 54 3.01 -0.39 -14.50
CA TRP A 54 2.21 -0.49 -13.27
C TRP A 54 1.92 0.89 -12.68
N ARG A 55 0.90 0.97 -11.84
CA ARG A 55 0.51 2.25 -11.23
C ARG A 55 1.31 2.62 -9.99
N GLY A 56 1.79 1.64 -9.25
CA GLY A 56 2.35 1.79 -7.92
C GLY A 56 1.39 1.26 -6.84
N TYR A 57 0.98 2.09 -5.88
CA TYR A 57 0.27 1.61 -4.71
C TYR A 57 -1.24 1.98 -4.73
N TYR A 58 -2.06 1.18 -4.05
CA TYR A 58 -3.53 1.28 -4.05
C TYR A 58 -4.10 2.56 -3.43
N ASP A 59 -3.32 3.26 -2.59
CA ASP A 59 -3.71 4.48 -1.86
C ASP A 59 -3.37 5.78 -2.60
N LYS A 60 -2.83 5.70 -3.83
CA LYS A 60 -2.42 6.87 -4.60
C LYS A 60 -3.55 7.40 -5.47
N LEU A 61 -3.58 8.73 -5.66
CA LEU A 61 -4.54 9.41 -6.50
C LEU A 61 -4.11 9.30 -7.96
N LEU A 62 -4.58 8.25 -8.66
CA LEU A 62 -4.10 7.88 -9.99
C LEU A 62 -4.95 8.42 -11.14
N PHE A 63 -6.25 8.57 -10.95
CA PHE A 63 -7.13 9.16 -11.94
C PHE A 63 -7.13 10.69 -11.83
N ASP A 64 -7.18 11.37 -12.97
CA ASP A 64 -7.39 12.81 -13.03
C ASP A 64 -8.81 13.19 -12.58
N SER A 65 -9.11 14.48 -12.53
CA SER A 65 -10.44 14.96 -12.08
C SER A 65 -11.58 14.64 -13.06
N THR A 66 -11.28 14.14 -14.24
CA THR A 66 -12.26 13.77 -15.28
C THR A 66 -12.39 12.25 -15.45
N ASP A 67 -11.62 11.47 -14.73
CA ASP A 67 -11.48 10.01 -14.84
C ASP A 67 -11.09 9.51 -16.24
N LYS A 68 -10.47 10.38 -17.06
CA LYS A 68 -10.02 10.06 -18.42
C LYS A 68 -8.53 9.77 -18.51
N LEU A 69 -7.74 10.28 -17.58
CA LEU A 69 -6.29 10.10 -17.55
C LEU A 69 -5.90 9.27 -16.34
N VAL A 70 -5.08 8.23 -16.56
CA VAL A 70 -4.58 7.34 -15.50
C VAL A 70 -3.06 7.40 -15.47
N LEU A 71 -2.50 7.75 -14.31
CA LEU A 71 -1.05 7.76 -14.12
C LEU A 71 -0.47 6.34 -14.07
N ALA A 72 0.70 6.16 -14.67
CA ALA A 72 1.41 4.89 -14.68
C ALA A 72 2.93 5.07 -14.76
N ASN A 73 3.62 4.03 -14.33
CA ASN A 73 5.06 3.85 -14.44
C ASN A 73 5.38 2.90 -15.59
N GLU A 74 6.51 3.09 -16.27
CA GLU A 74 6.98 2.25 -17.37
C GLU A 74 8.48 1.92 -17.20
N VAL A 75 8.85 0.66 -17.42
CA VAL A 75 10.26 0.21 -17.45
C VAL A 75 10.50 -0.80 -18.58
N ASP A 76 11.79 -1.02 -18.90
CA ASP A 76 12.22 -1.92 -19.98
C ASP A 76 12.54 -3.35 -19.47
N PHE A 77 12.42 -3.65 -18.19
CA PHE A 77 12.80 -4.93 -17.60
C PHE A 77 11.88 -5.35 -16.45
N GLU A 78 11.92 -6.64 -16.10
CA GLU A 78 11.35 -7.23 -14.88
C GLU A 78 12.31 -8.28 -14.29
N GLY A 79 11.91 -8.90 -13.17
CA GLY A 79 12.56 -10.10 -12.64
C GLY A 79 13.80 -9.86 -11.80
N ARG A 80 14.15 -8.62 -11.49
CA ARG A 80 15.26 -8.24 -10.62
C ARG A 80 14.97 -7.00 -9.79
N SER A 81 15.78 -6.77 -8.77
CA SER A 81 15.76 -5.53 -7.99
C SER A 81 16.18 -4.33 -8.83
N PRO A 82 15.58 -3.15 -8.61
CA PRO A 82 16.08 -1.90 -9.18
C PRO A 82 17.47 -1.57 -8.67
N MET A 83 18.32 -1.11 -9.55
CA MET A 83 19.65 -0.57 -9.23
C MET A 83 19.64 0.96 -9.30
N ALA A 84 20.70 1.58 -8.81
CA ALA A 84 20.83 3.04 -8.78
C ALA A 84 20.63 3.71 -10.14
N GLU A 85 21.06 3.05 -11.22
CA GLU A 85 21.06 3.59 -12.59
C GLU A 85 19.77 3.29 -13.37
N ASP A 86 18.91 2.44 -12.82
CA ASP A 86 17.68 2.04 -13.52
C ASP A 86 16.68 3.18 -13.61
N LEU A 87 16.32 3.50 -14.83
CA LEU A 87 15.39 4.59 -15.14
C LEU A 87 13.97 4.06 -15.26
N LEU A 88 13.07 4.68 -14.53
CA LEU A 88 11.64 4.54 -14.69
C LEU A 88 11.10 5.73 -15.47
N ARG A 89 10.20 5.50 -16.44
CA ARG A 89 9.43 6.55 -17.09
C ARG A 89 8.12 6.76 -16.35
N VAL A 90 7.80 8.02 -16.14
CA VAL A 90 6.55 8.48 -15.56
C VAL A 90 5.64 8.95 -16.67
N GLY A 91 4.39 8.50 -16.69
CA GLY A 91 3.46 8.89 -17.74
C GLY A 91 2.00 8.80 -17.33
N MET A 92 1.14 9.07 -18.28
CA MET A 92 -0.31 8.94 -18.16
C MET A 92 -0.89 8.25 -19.40
N ILE A 93 -1.98 7.54 -19.19
CA ILE A 93 -2.75 6.82 -20.21
C ILE A 93 -4.03 7.59 -20.46
N ASP A 94 -4.29 7.97 -21.70
CA ASP A 94 -5.53 8.65 -22.12
C ASP A 94 -6.59 7.62 -22.51
N LEU A 95 -7.51 7.31 -21.58
CA LEU A 95 -8.59 6.34 -21.77
C LEU A 95 -9.59 6.78 -22.87
N SER A 96 -9.66 8.09 -23.16
CA SER A 96 -10.55 8.65 -24.17
C SER A 96 -9.94 8.64 -25.58
N ASN A 97 -8.64 8.38 -25.69
CA ASN A 97 -7.89 8.37 -26.95
C ASN A 97 -7.17 7.04 -27.19
N GLY A 98 -7.93 5.93 -27.13
CA GLY A 98 -7.40 4.60 -27.45
C GLY A 98 -6.28 4.10 -26.52
N ASP A 99 -6.28 4.55 -25.26
CA ASP A 99 -5.27 4.25 -24.24
C ASP A 99 -3.86 4.75 -24.63
N ALA A 100 -3.78 5.91 -25.25
CA ALA A 100 -2.51 6.50 -25.67
C ALA A 100 -1.64 6.82 -24.46
N TRP A 101 -0.36 6.39 -24.52
CA TRP A 101 0.67 6.73 -23.52
C TRP A 101 1.23 8.13 -23.76
N HIS A 102 1.27 8.94 -22.72
CA HIS A 102 1.92 10.26 -22.71
C HIS A 102 3.01 10.29 -21.64
N GLU A 103 4.27 10.33 -22.05
CA GLU A 103 5.39 10.46 -21.12
C GLU A 103 5.41 11.85 -20.47
N LEU A 104 5.54 11.91 -19.15
CA LEU A 104 5.60 13.13 -18.36
C LEU A 104 7.01 13.43 -17.85
N GLY A 105 7.85 12.40 -17.69
CA GLY A 105 9.20 12.50 -17.18
C GLY A 105 9.78 11.17 -16.78
N THR A 106 10.83 11.22 -15.98
CA THR A 106 11.57 10.04 -15.53
C THR A 106 11.85 10.09 -14.04
N SER A 107 12.25 8.95 -13.46
CA SER A 107 12.72 8.83 -12.09
C SER A 107 13.80 7.75 -11.94
N ARG A 108 14.79 8.02 -11.08
CA ARG A 108 15.75 7.04 -10.54
C ARG A 108 15.47 6.68 -9.09
N SER A 109 14.35 7.17 -8.52
CA SER A 109 13.90 6.90 -7.15
C SER A 109 12.60 6.14 -7.17
N TRP A 110 12.67 4.83 -7.35
CA TRP A 110 11.49 3.98 -7.49
C TRP A 110 11.70 2.57 -6.92
N ASN A 111 10.61 1.89 -6.71
CA ASN A 111 10.58 0.50 -6.30
C ASN A 111 9.39 -0.24 -6.93
N TRP A 112 9.42 -1.59 -6.89
CA TRP A 112 8.41 -2.42 -7.56
C TRP A 112 7.01 -2.32 -6.96
N GLN A 113 6.89 -2.04 -5.67
CA GLN A 113 5.59 -2.07 -5.01
C GLN A 113 4.84 -0.73 -5.13
N GLN A 114 5.58 0.39 -5.13
CA GLN A 114 4.99 1.72 -4.98
C GLN A 114 5.42 2.71 -6.06
N GLY A 115 6.25 2.27 -7.02
CA GLY A 115 6.81 3.15 -8.03
C GLY A 115 7.66 4.26 -7.41
N CYS A 116 7.55 5.47 -7.94
CA CYS A 116 8.17 6.68 -7.46
C CYS A 116 7.20 7.61 -6.69
N MET A 117 6.18 7.07 -6.04
CA MET A 117 5.06 7.80 -5.40
C MET A 117 4.27 8.68 -6.36
N LEU A 118 4.20 8.29 -7.64
CA LEU A 118 3.47 9.00 -8.67
C LEU A 118 1.99 9.16 -8.33
N GLN A 119 1.49 10.40 -8.34
CA GLN A 119 0.09 10.71 -8.09
C GLN A 119 -0.30 12.10 -8.59
N TRP A 120 -1.58 12.32 -8.83
CA TRP A 120 -2.12 13.68 -8.98
C TRP A 120 -1.99 14.43 -7.65
N MET A 121 -1.68 15.72 -7.73
CA MET A 121 -1.65 16.58 -6.55
C MET A 121 -3.08 16.77 -6.02
N PRO A 122 -3.35 16.44 -4.75
CA PRO A 122 -4.63 16.80 -4.13
C PRO A 122 -4.90 18.29 -4.23
N GLY A 123 -6.16 18.66 -4.49
CA GLY A 123 -6.56 20.07 -4.68
C GLY A 123 -6.22 20.67 -6.05
N SER A 124 -5.45 19.96 -6.90
CA SER A 124 -5.13 20.40 -8.28
C SER A 124 -5.89 19.60 -9.33
N THR A 125 -6.15 20.22 -10.48
CA THR A 125 -6.72 19.58 -11.68
C THR A 125 -5.71 19.41 -12.81
N SER A 126 -4.44 19.75 -12.58
CA SER A 126 -3.40 19.69 -13.61
C SER A 126 -2.01 19.34 -13.10
N GLU A 127 -1.77 19.34 -11.80
CA GLU A 127 -0.44 19.00 -11.27
C GLU A 127 -0.31 17.51 -10.92
N VAL A 128 0.82 16.93 -11.34
CA VAL A 128 1.26 15.56 -11.03
C VAL A 128 2.57 15.65 -10.25
N ALA A 129 2.72 14.82 -9.21
CA ALA A 129 3.92 14.75 -8.40
C ALA A 129 4.52 13.35 -8.39
N TRP A 130 5.86 13.27 -8.35
CA TRP A 130 6.62 12.03 -8.18
C TRP A 130 7.99 12.30 -7.57
N ASN A 131 8.60 11.29 -6.98
CA ASN A 131 9.98 11.38 -6.47
C ASN A 131 11.00 11.03 -7.53
N ASP A 132 12.19 11.63 -7.41
CA ASP A 132 13.37 11.32 -8.23
C ASP A 132 14.66 11.46 -7.39
N ARG A 133 15.81 11.30 -8.02
CA ARG A 133 17.13 11.51 -7.45
C ARG A 133 17.94 12.45 -8.31
N GLU A 134 18.32 13.59 -7.73
CA GLU A 134 19.19 14.60 -8.34
C GLU A 134 20.33 14.95 -7.35
N ASP A 135 21.52 15.18 -7.84
CA ASP A 135 22.68 15.65 -7.08
C ASP A 135 22.94 14.91 -5.75
N GLY A 136 22.78 13.57 -5.77
CA GLY A 136 22.99 12.71 -4.61
C GLY A 136 21.90 12.80 -3.54
N ARG A 137 20.73 13.36 -3.86
CA ARG A 137 19.57 13.49 -2.96
C ARG A 137 18.30 12.91 -3.60
N PHE A 138 17.40 12.42 -2.78
CA PHE A 138 16.02 12.19 -3.21
C PHE A 138 15.29 13.52 -3.22
N VAL A 139 14.58 13.78 -4.31
CA VAL A 139 13.85 15.03 -4.58
C VAL A 139 12.41 14.70 -4.96
N SER A 140 11.56 15.71 -5.08
CA SER A 140 10.22 15.58 -5.65
C SER A 140 10.06 16.51 -6.85
N HIS A 141 9.48 16.00 -7.93
CA HIS A 141 9.04 16.81 -9.05
C HIS A 141 7.55 17.07 -8.97
N ILE A 142 7.13 18.27 -9.38
CA ILE A 142 5.74 18.63 -9.57
C ILE A 142 5.62 19.25 -10.98
N LEU A 143 4.81 18.63 -11.83
CA LEU A 143 4.58 19.04 -13.21
C LEU A 143 3.12 19.44 -13.38
N ASP A 144 2.88 20.64 -13.87
CA ASP A 144 1.58 21.04 -14.41
C ASP A 144 1.48 20.53 -15.86
N VAL A 145 0.65 19.50 -16.07
CA VAL A 145 0.54 18.83 -17.38
C VAL A 145 -0.11 19.68 -18.47
N LYS A 146 -0.82 20.77 -18.10
CA LYS A 146 -1.45 21.69 -19.07
C LYS A 146 -0.47 22.72 -19.60
N SER A 147 0.37 23.28 -18.72
CA SER A 147 1.35 24.32 -19.09
C SER A 147 2.74 23.75 -19.38
N GLY A 148 3.03 22.51 -18.99
CA GLY A 148 4.36 21.90 -19.06
C GLY A 148 5.35 22.47 -18.01
N LYS A 149 4.90 23.34 -17.10
CA LYS A 149 5.76 23.94 -16.08
C LYS A 149 6.10 22.91 -14.99
N LYS A 150 7.40 22.64 -14.80
CA LYS A 150 7.92 21.73 -13.77
C LYS A 150 8.67 22.51 -12.69
N ARG A 151 8.53 22.07 -11.43
CA ARG A 151 9.32 22.52 -10.29
C ARG A 151 9.86 21.33 -9.53
N THR A 152 11.02 21.46 -8.90
CA THR A 152 11.67 20.43 -8.08
C THR A 152 11.72 20.91 -6.64
N LEU A 153 11.34 20.04 -5.70
CA LEU A 153 11.48 20.26 -4.26
C LEU A 153 12.63 19.41 -3.73
N PRO A 154 13.36 19.88 -2.69
CA PRO A 154 14.64 19.31 -2.27
C PRO A 154 14.54 17.98 -1.51
N ASN A 155 13.34 17.45 -1.27
CA ASN A 155 13.09 16.24 -0.49
C ASN A 155 11.99 15.37 -1.12
N PRO A 156 11.97 14.06 -0.85
CA PRO A 156 10.91 13.15 -1.31
C PRO A 156 9.66 13.27 -0.43
N PHE A 157 8.54 12.78 -0.95
CA PHE A 157 7.31 12.55 -0.20
C PHE A 157 6.86 11.09 -0.34
N TYR A 158 6.04 10.62 0.59
CA TYR A 158 5.36 9.31 0.54
C TYR A 158 3.85 9.49 0.36
N CYS A 159 3.23 10.34 1.16
CA CYS A 159 1.84 10.73 1.01
C CYS A 159 1.69 12.26 1.10
N LEU A 160 0.56 12.75 0.61
CA LEU A 160 0.20 14.16 0.61
C LEU A 160 -1.01 14.40 1.50
N SER A 161 -1.10 15.59 2.11
CA SER A 161 -2.34 16.03 2.75
C SER A 161 -3.44 16.25 1.70
N PRO A 162 -4.74 16.12 2.07
CA PRO A 162 -5.85 16.26 1.11
C PRO A 162 -5.94 17.62 0.42
N ASP A 163 -5.36 18.66 1.02
CA ASP A 163 -5.26 20.02 0.44
C ASP A 163 -4.01 20.22 -0.44
N GLY A 164 -3.16 19.19 -0.56
CA GLY A 164 -1.91 19.22 -1.31
C GLY A 164 -0.80 20.10 -0.71
N ARG A 165 -1.00 20.67 0.48
CA ARG A 165 -0.04 21.57 1.13
C ARG A 165 1.16 20.87 1.73
N TRP A 166 0.94 19.71 2.36
CA TRP A 166 1.95 18.99 3.10
C TRP A 166 2.28 17.64 2.45
N GLY A 167 3.56 17.34 2.32
CA GLY A 167 4.09 16.03 2.01
C GLY A 167 4.69 15.39 3.26
N PHE A 168 4.48 14.08 3.45
CA PHE A 168 5.07 13.32 4.55
C PHE A 168 5.90 12.18 3.99
N ALA A 169 7.07 11.93 4.57
CA ALA A 169 7.98 10.89 4.12
C ALA A 169 8.65 10.16 5.29
N PRO A 170 8.86 8.82 5.19
CA PRO A 170 9.85 8.13 5.98
C PRO A 170 11.24 8.31 5.37
N ASP A 171 12.27 7.81 6.00
CA ASP A 171 13.60 7.70 5.37
C ASP A 171 13.60 6.55 4.34
N PHE A 172 13.56 6.88 3.04
CA PHE A 172 13.59 5.91 1.95
C PHE A 172 14.88 5.12 1.83
N ARG A 173 16.03 5.65 2.36
CA ARG A 173 17.32 4.95 2.41
C ARG A 173 17.24 3.80 3.39
N ARG A 174 16.75 4.07 4.61
CA ARG A 174 16.54 3.08 5.64
C ARG A 174 15.46 2.06 5.22
N LEU A 175 14.42 2.53 4.54
CA LEU A 175 13.39 1.65 3.99
C LEU A 175 13.97 0.68 2.95
N ASN A 176 14.88 1.14 2.09
CA ASN A 176 15.55 0.27 1.12
C ASN A 176 16.42 -0.80 1.79
N ASP A 177 17.10 -0.46 2.89
CA ASP A 177 17.91 -1.40 3.67
C ASP A 177 17.04 -2.44 4.42
N MET A 178 15.95 -1.98 5.06
CA MET A 178 15.13 -2.81 5.94
C MET A 178 13.99 -3.55 5.24
N ARG A 179 13.52 -3.02 4.12
CA ARG A 179 12.38 -3.55 3.39
C ARG A 179 12.55 -3.34 1.86
N PRO A 180 13.47 -4.07 1.21
CA PRO A 180 13.63 -4.01 -0.24
C PRO A 180 12.28 -4.11 -0.97
N GLY A 181 12.08 -3.28 -2.00
CA GLY A 181 10.81 -3.16 -2.72
C GLY A 181 9.91 -2.00 -2.26
N TYR A 182 10.30 -1.28 -1.18
CA TYR A 182 9.56 -0.12 -0.65
C TYR A 182 10.41 1.14 -0.47
N GLY A 183 11.74 1.03 -0.47
CA GLY A 183 12.68 2.13 -0.46
C GLY A 183 13.26 2.42 -1.84
N TYR A 184 14.25 3.28 -1.90
CA TYR A 184 14.92 3.68 -3.13
C TYR A 184 16.39 3.35 -3.11
N ALA A 185 16.90 2.76 -4.22
CA ALA A 185 18.30 2.49 -4.42
C ALA A 185 19.11 3.77 -4.71
N GLY A 186 20.44 3.68 -4.59
CA GLY A 186 21.39 4.70 -5.05
C GLY A 186 21.88 5.66 -3.99
N ILE A 187 21.25 5.76 -2.82
CA ILE A 187 21.75 6.52 -1.66
C ILE A 187 21.72 5.60 -0.45
N PRO A 188 22.88 5.28 0.16
CA PRO A 188 22.92 4.41 1.32
C PRO A 188 22.34 5.10 2.57
N ASP A 189 21.81 4.32 3.51
CA ASP A 189 21.41 4.81 4.83
C ASP A 189 22.65 5.22 5.64
N PRO A 190 22.85 6.51 5.96
CA PRO A 190 23.99 6.98 6.76
C PRO A 190 23.94 6.46 8.20
N ASN A 191 22.74 6.05 8.67
CA ASN A 191 22.52 5.51 10.00
C ASN A 191 22.33 3.97 9.96
N LYS A 192 22.91 3.29 8.96
CA LYS A 192 22.70 1.85 8.74
C LYS A 192 22.98 1.01 9.98
N GLU A 193 24.03 1.36 10.74
CA GLU A 193 24.44 0.61 11.95
C GLU A 193 23.72 1.09 13.22
N VAL A 194 22.94 2.17 13.15
CA VAL A 194 22.19 2.70 14.30
C VAL A 194 20.80 2.08 14.36
N LEU A 195 20.46 1.43 15.46
CA LEU A 195 19.21 0.70 15.62
C LEU A 195 17.98 1.61 15.54
N ALA A 196 18.03 2.77 16.20
CA ALA A 196 16.94 3.75 16.24
C ALA A 196 17.51 5.19 16.36
N PRO A 197 17.95 5.83 15.24
CA PRO A 197 18.52 7.18 15.30
C PRO A 197 17.48 8.24 15.67
N ASP A 198 17.90 9.25 16.46
CA ASP A 198 17.06 10.40 16.81
C ASP A 198 16.98 11.43 15.66
N SER A 199 17.90 11.37 14.69
CA SER A 199 18.00 12.33 13.58
C SER A 199 17.14 11.95 12.37
N GLU A 200 16.51 10.78 12.38
CA GLU A 200 15.73 10.27 11.26
C GLU A 200 14.39 9.68 11.74
N GLY A 201 13.39 9.73 10.83
CA GLY A 201 12.04 9.29 11.18
C GLY A 201 10.99 9.69 10.14
N ILE A 202 9.91 10.30 10.60
CA ILE A 202 8.85 10.87 9.77
C ILE A 202 9.09 12.36 9.59
N TRP A 203 9.22 12.76 8.34
CA TRP A 203 9.42 14.15 7.93
C TRP A 203 8.15 14.73 7.32
N ARG A 204 7.88 16.01 7.57
CA ARG A 204 6.87 16.80 6.88
C ARG A 204 7.56 17.86 6.04
N MET A 205 7.13 18.02 4.79
CA MET A 205 7.60 19.02 3.85
C MET A 205 6.45 19.93 3.41
N ASP A 206 6.66 21.24 3.37
CA ASP A 206 5.77 22.18 2.68
C ASP A 206 5.94 22.01 1.16
N MET A 207 4.87 21.58 0.46
CA MET A 207 4.91 21.25 -0.96
C MET A 207 5.03 22.49 -1.87
N LYS A 208 4.97 23.71 -1.29
CA LYS A 208 5.21 24.96 -2.02
C LYS A 208 6.66 25.42 -1.90
N THR A 209 7.24 25.38 -0.70
CA THR A 209 8.57 25.93 -0.42
C THR A 209 9.66 24.87 -0.38
N GLY A 210 9.34 23.60 -0.11
CA GLY A 210 10.30 22.53 0.13
C GLY A 210 10.88 22.52 1.55
N GLU A 211 10.45 23.43 2.43
CA GLU A 211 10.89 23.45 3.84
C GLU A 211 10.45 22.16 4.54
N GLN A 212 11.37 21.53 5.27
CA GLN A 212 11.19 20.24 5.90
C GLN A 212 11.37 20.31 7.42
N LYS A 213 10.57 19.54 8.15
CA LYS A 213 10.65 19.36 9.60
C LYS A 213 10.54 17.88 9.95
N LEU A 214 11.45 17.39 10.81
CA LEU A 214 11.31 16.09 11.47
C LEU A 214 10.16 16.18 12.48
N LEU A 215 9.14 15.32 12.32
CA LEU A 215 7.97 15.28 13.20
C LEU A 215 8.13 14.25 14.31
N PHE A 216 8.69 13.08 13.99
CA PHE A 216 8.80 11.97 14.92
C PHE A 216 9.96 11.06 14.54
N SER A 217 10.91 10.86 15.44
CA SER A 217 12.12 10.08 15.19
C SER A 217 11.99 8.61 15.57
N PHE A 218 12.91 7.77 15.07
CA PHE A 218 13.00 6.38 15.52
C PHE A 218 13.39 6.28 16.99
N GLY A 219 14.25 7.17 17.49
CA GLY A 219 14.63 7.23 18.89
C GLY A 219 13.47 7.59 19.81
N GLU A 220 12.54 8.45 19.37
CA GLU A 220 11.29 8.70 20.10
C GLU A 220 10.37 7.48 20.08
N ALA A 221 10.26 6.80 18.93
CA ALA A 221 9.41 5.63 18.81
C ALA A 221 9.78 4.51 19.79
N VAL A 222 11.07 4.21 19.98
CA VAL A 222 11.49 3.13 20.87
C VAL A 222 11.29 3.44 22.35
N LYS A 223 11.12 4.72 22.73
CA LYS A 223 10.77 5.12 24.09
C LYS A 223 9.32 4.81 24.46
N ILE A 224 8.46 4.58 23.46
CA ILE A 224 7.07 4.16 23.69
C ILE A 224 7.06 2.65 23.91
N PRO A 225 6.68 2.16 25.09
CA PRO A 225 6.68 0.74 25.40
C PRO A 225 5.85 -0.06 24.38
N PHE A 226 6.32 -1.25 24.05
CA PHE A 226 5.52 -2.19 23.29
C PHE A 226 4.60 -2.95 24.25
N ALA A 227 3.30 -2.79 24.06
CA ALA A 227 2.25 -3.39 24.91
C ALA A 227 1.52 -4.56 24.21
N GLY A 228 2.04 -5.05 23.11
CA GLY A 228 1.43 -6.11 22.31
C GLY A 228 1.85 -7.52 22.73
N ARG A 229 1.88 -8.44 21.77
CA ARG A 229 2.25 -9.85 22.01
C ARG A 229 3.71 -9.98 22.44
N ALA A 230 3.97 -10.83 23.42
CA ALA A 230 5.31 -11.03 24.00
C ALA A 230 6.36 -11.49 22.96
N ASP A 231 5.95 -12.27 21.95
CA ASP A 231 6.85 -12.76 20.88
C ASP A 231 7.28 -11.64 19.90
N ALA A 232 6.56 -10.50 19.89
CA ALA A 232 6.87 -9.33 19.08
C ALA A 232 7.60 -8.22 19.85
N ALA A 233 7.90 -8.40 21.14
CA ALA A 233 8.52 -7.36 21.98
C ALA A 233 9.89 -6.91 21.41
N PHE A 234 10.22 -5.63 21.63
CA PHE A 234 11.53 -5.08 21.27
C PHE A 234 12.65 -5.82 21.99
N LYS A 235 13.69 -6.19 21.26
CA LYS A 235 14.96 -6.67 21.78
C LYS A 235 16.00 -5.56 21.76
N ALA A 236 17.03 -5.66 22.56
CA ALA A 236 18.15 -4.69 22.56
C ALA A 236 18.84 -4.56 21.18
N THR A 237 18.68 -5.54 20.31
CA THR A 237 19.22 -5.57 18.93
C THR A 237 18.17 -5.27 17.87
N SER A 238 16.97 -4.85 18.24
CA SER A 238 15.92 -4.50 17.27
C SER A 238 16.30 -3.26 16.50
N LYS A 239 16.29 -3.36 15.17
CA LYS A 239 16.44 -2.24 14.26
C LYS A 239 15.07 -1.77 13.81
N HIS A 240 14.82 -0.46 13.87
CA HIS A 240 13.50 0.14 13.70
C HIS A 240 13.39 0.97 12.43
N TRP A 241 12.20 0.98 11.80
CA TRP A 241 11.87 1.84 10.66
C TRP A 241 10.38 2.17 10.62
N PHE A 242 10.01 3.22 9.86
CA PHE A 242 8.62 3.54 9.53
C PHE A 242 8.30 3.14 8.10
N ASN A 243 7.05 2.76 7.87
CA ASN A 243 6.56 2.41 6.56
C ASN A 243 5.07 2.77 6.44
N HIS A 244 4.58 2.94 5.23
CA HIS A 244 3.17 3.21 4.91
C HIS A 244 2.58 4.37 5.72
N LEU A 245 2.70 5.57 5.17
CA LEU A 245 2.13 6.78 5.74
C LEU A 245 0.87 7.17 4.98
N LEU A 246 -0.18 7.61 5.68
CA LEU A 246 -1.40 8.09 5.06
C LEU A 246 -2.09 9.15 5.92
N CYS A 247 -2.38 10.33 5.33
CA CYS A 247 -3.22 11.33 5.97
C CYS A 247 -4.68 10.87 6.00
N ASN A 248 -5.41 11.27 7.03
CA ASN A 248 -6.85 11.09 7.06
C ASN A 248 -7.56 12.05 6.08
N THR A 249 -8.86 11.88 5.94
CA THR A 249 -9.65 12.55 4.91
C THR A 249 -9.78 14.07 5.08
N ASP A 250 -9.55 14.62 6.29
CA ASP A 250 -9.56 16.06 6.56
C ASP A 250 -8.15 16.68 6.72
N GLY A 251 -7.09 15.86 6.65
CA GLY A 251 -5.71 16.32 6.75
C GLY A 251 -5.22 16.62 8.17
N SER A 252 -6.01 16.32 9.20
CA SER A 252 -5.64 16.59 10.61
C SER A 252 -4.75 15.52 11.21
N ARG A 253 -4.86 14.27 10.75
CA ARG A 253 -4.18 13.09 11.31
C ARG A 253 -3.31 12.38 10.27
N LEU A 254 -2.21 11.80 10.72
CA LEU A 254 -1.33 10.93 9.95
C LEU A 254 -1.30 9.55 10.60
N PHE A 255 -1.62 8.51 9.84
CA PHE A 255 -1.41 7.11 10.20
C PHE A 255 -0.07 6.64 9.65
N PHE A 256 0.67 5.80 10.40
CA PHE A 256 1.90 5.16 9.95
C PHE A 256 2.18 3.85 10.68
N LEU A 257 2.98 2.99 10.03
CA LEU A 257 3.44 1.74 10.60
C LEU A 257 4.84 1.88 11.17
N HIS A 258 5.01 1.61 12.47
CA HIS A 258 6.30 1.40 13.10
C HIS A 258 6.64 -0.08 13.04
N ARG A 259 7.76 -0.39 12.41
CA ARG A 259 8.27 -1.75 12.20
C ARG A 259 9.61 -1.95 12.86
N TRP A 260 9.89 -3.20 13.22
CA TRP A 260 11.18 -3.60 13.78
C TRP A 260 11.51 -5.05 13.47
N HIS A 261 12.79 -5.35 13.52
CA HIS A 261 13.34 -6.69 13.39
C HIS A 261 14.63 -6.80 14.19
N ALA A 262 14.87 -7.96 14.82
CA ALA A 262 16.12 -8.31 15.47
C ALA A 262 16.63 -9.65 14.95
N PRO A 263 17.96 -9.90 14.94
CA PRO A 263 18.51 -11.22 14.63
C PRO A 263 17.87 -12.31 15.48
N GLY A 264 17.46 -13.39 14.84
CA GLY A 264 16.78 -14.52 15.48
C GLY A 264 15.28 -14.34 15.75
N ASP A 265 14.66 -13.29 15.21
CA ASP A 265 13.20 -13.15 15.20
C ASP A 265 12.57 -14.24 14.31
N LYS A 266 11.41 -14.76 14.72
CA LYS A 266 10.64 -15.77 13.95
C LYS A 266 9.94 -15.13 12.75
N SER A 267 9.57 -13.87 12.85
CA SER A 267 8.97 -13.08 11.76
C SER A 267 10.04 -12.26 11.05
N ALA A 268 9.84 -12.00 9.74
CA ALA A 268 10.70 -11.09 8.99
C ALA A 268 10.69 -9.67 9.58
N PHE A 269 9.61 -9.27 10.21
CA PHE A 269 9.46 -8.05 11.01
C PHE A 269 8.16 -8.10 11.80
N TYR A 270 8.08 -7.26 12.82
CA TYR A 270 6.86 -6.96 13.55
C TYR A 270 6.39 -5.54 13.25
N THR A 271 5.11 -5.27 13.48
CA THR A 271 4.49 -3.99 13.10
C THR A 271 3.48 -3.57 14.15
N ARG A 272 3.55 -2.31 14.61
CA ARG A 272 2.44 -1.64 15.29
C ARG A 272 1.97 -0.43 14.49
N ALA A 273 0.69 -0.08 14.63
CA ALA A 273 0.12 1.09 13.98
C ALA A 273 0.05 2.27 14.97
N LEU A 274 0.44 3.43 14.48
CA LEU A 274 0.37 4.69 15.22
C LEU A 274 -0.36 5.75 14.39
N THR A 275 -0.95 6.70 15.10
CA THR A 275 -1.48 7.93 14.52
C THR A 275 -0.92 9.12 15.28
N MET A 276 -0.82 10.27 14.62
CA MET A 276 -0.47 11.55 15.24
C MET A 276 -1.12 12.70 14.47
N ASN A 277 -1.20 13.88 15.06
CA ASN A 277 -1.53 15.08 14.30
C ASN A 277 -0.50 15.33 13.21
N THR A 278 -0.91 15.97 12.11
CA THR A 278 -0.01 16.28 10.98
C THR A 278 1.06 17.34 11.30
N ASP A 279 1.06 17.90 12.50
CA ASP A 279 2.14 18.74 13.05
C ASP A 279 3.16 17.98 13.94
N GLY A 280 2.91 16.67 14.19
CA GLY A 280 3.74 15.78 15.00
C GLY A 280 3.28 15.65 16.47
N THR A 281 2.24 16.35 16.86
CA THR A 281 1.67 16.28 18.24
C THR A 281 0.65 15.16 18.38
N ASP A 282 0.20 14.89 19.60
CA ASP A 282 -0.93 14.00 19.93
C ASP A 282 -0.78 12.59 19.34
N LEU A 283 0.37 11.99 19.61
CA LEU A 283 0.69 10.62 19.19
C LEU A 283 -0.19 9.60 19.94
N TYR A 284 -0.71 8.63 19.20
CA TYR A 284 -1.53 7.54 19.72
C TYR A 284 -1.10 6.18 19.15
N VAL A 285 -1.03 5.14 19.98
CA VAL A 285 -0.78 3.75 19.52
C VAL A 285 -2.14 3.12 19.22
N LEU A 286 -2.47 3.05 17.93
CA LEU A 286 -3.78 2.57 17.46
C LEU A 286 -3.90 1.05 17.55
N ASP A 287 -2.88 0.33 17.08
CA ASP A 287 -2.81 -1.14 17.15
C ASP A 287 -1.45 -1.58 17.68
N PRO A 288 -1.38 -2.07 18.92
CA PRO A 288 -0.15 -2.47 19.57
C PRO A 288 0.30 -3.91 19.27
N TRP A 289 -0.53 -4.75 18.58
CA TRP A 289 -0.41 -6.21 18.66
C TRP A 289 0.73 -6.84 17.85
N GLY A 290 1.43 -6.08 17.03
CA GLY A 290 2.63 -6.56 16.35
C GLY A 290 2.41 -7.11 14.94
N ALA A 291 1.22 -6.99 14.37
CA ALA A 291 0.89 -7.56 13.05
C ALA A 291 -0.09 -6.73 12.22
N THR A 292 0.04 -5.41 12.22
CA THR A 292 -0.76 -4.53 11.35
C THR A 292 -0.20 -4.51 9.93
N SER A 293 -1.08 -4.56 8.93
CA SER A 293 -0.76 -4.53 7.51
C SER A 293 -1.58 -3.45 6.77
N HIS A 294 -2.16 -3.79 5.60
CA HIS A 294 -2.85 -2.86 4.71
C HIS A 294 -4.00 -2.12 5.38
N PHE A 295 -4.08 -0.83 5.15
CA PHE A 295 -5.04 0.06 5.81
C PHE A 295 -5.47 1.21 4.90
N VAL A 296 -6.61 1.80 5.25
CA VAL A 296 -7.11 3.04 4.65
C VAL A 296 -7.95 3.80 5.69
N TRP A 297 -7.94 5.12 5.62
CA TRP A 297 -8.91 5.94 6.34
C TRP A 297 -10.28 5.85 5.66
N ARG A 298 -11.32 5.46 6.42
CA ARG A 298 -12.72 5.50 5.95
C ARG A 298 -13.25 6.93 5.96
N ASP A 299 -12.91 7.66 7.00
CA ASP A 299 -13.30 9.03 7.26
C ASP A 299 -12.25 9.73 8.17
N ALA A 300 -12.54 10.89 8.71
CA ALA A 300 -11.58 11.63 9.54
C ALA A 300 -11.17 10.91 10.84
N LYS A 301 -11.94 9.91 11.29
CA LYS A 301 -11.74 9.26 12.60
C LYS A 301 -11.55 7.74 12.52
N HIS A 302 -11.96 7.09 11.43
CA HIS A 302 -11.99 5.64 11.36
C HIS A 302 -11.01 5.10 10.33
N ILE A 303 -10.27 4.07 10.72
CA ILE A 303 -9.28 3.38 9.88
C ILE A 303 -9.69 1.92 9.73
N SER A 304 -9.81 1.44 8.49
CA SER A 304 -9.89 0.01 8.23
C SER A 304 -8.47 -0.53 8.01
N ALA A 305 -8.11 -1.62 8.71
CA ALA A 305 -6.80 -2.26 8.58
C ALA A 305 -6.91 -3.78 8.71
N PHE A 306 -6.08 -4.50 7.95
CA PHE A 306 -5.83 -5.91 8.22
C PHE A 306 -4.81 -6.03 9.34
N ALA A 307 -5.20 -6.68 10.44
CA ALA A 307 -4.37 -6.80 11.63
C ALA A 307 -4.66 -8.11 12.39
N TRP A 308 -3.75 -8.47 13.29
CA TRP A 308 -4.05 -9.46 14.32
C TRP A 308 -4.56 -8.75 15.57
N HIS A 309 -5.71 -9.14 16.05
CA HIS A 309 -6.28 -8.62 17.30
C HIS A 309 -6.72 -9.78 18.19
N PRO A 310 -6.59 -9.70 19.54
CA PRO A 310 -6.91 -10.81 20.46
C PRO A 310 -8.36 -11.27 20.38
N SER A 311 -9.29 -10.40 19.96
CA SER A 311 -10.71 -10.74 19.87
C SER A 311 -11.05 -11.77 18.79
N ARG A 312 -10.40 -11.72 17.62
CA ARG A 312 -10.76 -12.53 16.45
C ARG A 312 -9.57 -12.99 15.58
N GLY A 313 -8.32 -12.77 16.04
CA GLY A 313 -7.12 -13.10 15.25
C GLY A 313 -6.92 -12.20 14.03
N GLU A 314 -6.42 -12.74 12.92
CA GLU A 314 -6.17 -11.98 11.69
C GLU A 314 -7.46 -11.71 10.94
N ARG A 315 -7.87 -10.44 10.84
CA ARG A 315 -9.07 -9.95 10.17
C ARG A 315 -8.88 -8.51 9.68
N PHE A 316 -9.80 -8.02 8.87
CA PHE A 316 -9.99 -6.59 8.68
C PHE A 316 -10.76 -6.03 9.88
N TYR A 317 -10.21 -4.99 10.46
CA TYR A 317 -10.78 -4.26 11.58
C TYR A 317 -11.03 -2.81 11.21
N LEU A 318 -12.11 -2.25 11.75
CA LEU A 318 -12.38 -0.82 11.73
C LEU A 318 -12.04 -0.28 13.12
N TYR A 319 -10.98 0.49 13.19
CA TYR A 319 -10.54 1.20 14.40
C TYR A 319 -11.13 2.60 14.42
N GLU A 320 -11.51 3.07 15.58
CA GLU A 320 -11.79 4.49 15.82
C GLU A 320 -10.54 5.12 16.45
N ASP A 321 -9.96 6.12 15.77
CA ASP A 321 -8.73 6.77 16.22
C ASP A 321 -8.86 7.37 17.60
N LYS A 322 -7.81 7.23 18.43
CA LYS A 322 -7.75 7.73 19.82
C LYS A 322 -8.75 7.09 20.78
N THR A 323 -9.25 5.91 20.44
CA THR A 323 -10.12 5.09 21.31
C THR A 323 -9.71 3.62 21.24
N ASP A 324 -10.26 2.81 22.16
CA ASP A 324 -10.12 1.35 22.14
C ASP A 324 -11.24 0.66 21.31
N HIS A 325 -12.05 1.46 20.61
CA HIS A 325 -13.15 0.90 19.81
C HIS A 325 -12.61 0.26 18.55
N VAL A 326 -12.86 -1.04 18.43
CA VAL A 326 -12.48 -1.84 17.26
C VAL A 326 -13.60 -2.82 16.88
N ASN A 327 -13.97 -2.82 15.61
CA ASN A 327 -14.99 -3.71 15.06
C ASN A 327 -14.41 -4.54 13.92
N VAL A 328 -14.83 -5.80 13.79
CA VAL A 328 -14.44 -6.65 12.66
C VAL A 328 -15.27 -6.27 11.42
N ILE A 329 -14.61 -6.12 10.29
CA ILE A 329 -15.26 -5.89 8.99
C ILE A 329 -15.37 -7.23 8.28
N GLY A 330 -16.57 -7.60 7.82
CA GLY A 330 -16.81 -8.78 7.02
C GLY A 330 -16.26 -10.08 7.63
N PRO A 331 -16.64 -10.47 8.87
CA PRO A 331 -15.97 -11.51 9.64
C PRO A 331 -15.84 -12.86 8.91
N ASP A 332 -16.81 -13.17 8.05
CA ASP A 332 -16.87 -14.43 7.30
C ASP A 332 -16.56 -14.26 5.80
N VAL A 333 -16.37 -13.02 5.33
CA VAL A 333 -16.18 -12.66 3.92
C VAL A 333 -14.79 -12.09 3.66
N MET A 334 -14.36 -11.11 4.46
CA MET A 334 -13.06 -10.44 4.35
C MET A 334 -12.02 -11.12 5.25
N THR A 335 -11.75 -12.40 5.00
CA THR A 335 -10.91 -13.24 5.88
C THR A 335 -9.45 -13.32 5.49
N VAL A 336 -9.09 -12.77 4.33
CA VAL A 336 -7.73 -12.83 3.74
C VAL A 336 -7.18 -11.44 3.55
N ASN A 337 -5.91 -11.25 3.89
CA ASN A 337 -5.19 -9.98 3.71
C ASN A 337 -5.21 -9.51 2.25
N GLY A 338 -5.39 -8.22 2.03
CA GLY A 338 -5.44 -7.58 0.72
C GLY A 338 -5.39 -6.05 0.84
N HIS A 339 -5.40 -5.37 -0.30
CA HIS A 339 -5.25 -3.93 -0.43
C HIS A 339 -6.62 -3.25 -0.46
N ASN A 340 -7.08 -2.80 0.70
CA ASN A 340 -8.44 -2.31 0.88
C ASN A 340 -8.57 -0.79 0.73
N THR A 341 -9.61 -0.34 0.01
CA THR A 341 -10.04 1.06 -0.07
C THR A 341 -11.56 1.16 -0.01
N TYR A 342 -12.09 2.36 0.22
CA TYR A 342 -13.52 2.65 0.06
C TYR A 342 -13.79 3.24 -1.31
N ILE A 343 -14.90 2.86 -1.94
CA ILE A 343 -15.35 3.41 -3.22
C ILE A 343 -15.96 4.79 -2.97
N ALA A 344 -15.50 5.79 -3.72
CA ALA A 344 -16.02 7.14 -3.66
C ALA A 344 -17.52 7.17 -4.00
N ASN A 345 -18.26 8.16 -3.45
CA ASN A 345 -19.68 8.41 -3.69
C ASN A 345 -20.64 7.26 -3.29
N THR A 346 -20.20 6.33 -2.43
CA THR A 346 -21.01 5.20 -1.95
C THR A 346 -21.32 5.28 -0.44
N ASN A 347 -21.18 6.44 0.19
CA ASN A 347 -21.35 6.65 1.64
C ASN A 347 -20.50 5.66 2.50
N ASN A 348 -19.35 5.23 1.99
CA ASN A 348 -18.50 4.19 2.59
C ASN A 348 -19.19 2.81 2.72
N GLU A 349 -20.23 2.55 1.95
CA GLU A 349 -20.92 1.26 1.97
C GLU A 349 -20.21 0.20 1.13
N TRP A 350 -19.40 0.61 0.14
CA TRP A 350 -18.62 -0.29 -0.69
C TRP A 350 -17.13 -0.16 -0.44
N MET A 351 -16.49 -1.31 -0.22
CA MET A 351 -15.04 -1.44 -0.17
C MET A 351 -14.53 -2.18 -1.41
N LEU A 352 -13.42 -1.73 -1.94
CA LEU A 352 -12.61 -2.42 -2.94
C LEU A 352 -11.46 -3.12 -2.23
N ASN A 353 -11.23 -4.38 -2.51
CA ASN A 353 -10.13 -5.16 -1.93
C ASN A 353 -9.60 -6.20 -2.94
N ASP A 354 -8.47 -6.79 -2.66
CA ASP A 354 -7.93 -7.92 -3.41
C ASP A 354 -7.50 -9.07 -2.49
N THR A 355 -6.84 -10.06 -3.07
CA THR A 355 -6.16 -11.12 -2.34
C THR A 355 -4.73 -11.26 -2.83
N TYR A 356 -3.84 -11.77 -1.99
CA TYR A 356 -2.60 -12.37 -2.48
C TYR A 356 -2.89 -13.61 -3.32
N PRO A 357 -1.92 -14.09 -4.14
CA PRO A 357 -2.10 -15.29 -4.94
C PRO A 357 -2.50 -16.49 -4.09
N ASP A 358 -3.60 -17.16 -4.47
CA ASP A 358 -4.05 -18.41 -3.87
C ASP A 358 -3.14 -19.60 -4.25
N LYS A 359 -3.57 -20.83 -3.96
CA LYS A 359 -2.81 -22.05 -4.26
C LYS A 359 -2.62 -22.27 -5.75
N GLU A 360 -3.60 -21.89 -6.54
CA GLU A 360 -3.61 -21.94 -8.01
C GLU A 360 -2.92 -20.72 -8.63
N ARG A 361 -2.44 -19.80 -7.80
CA ARG A 361 -1.77 -18.54 -8.17
C ARG A 361 -2.69 -17.47 -8.73
N PHE A 362 -3.98 -17.50 -8.45
CA PHE A 362 -4.89 -16.42 -8.80
C PHE A 362 -4.97 -15.36 -7.69
N GLN A 363 -4.97 -14.11 -8.11
CA GLN A 363 -5.33 -12.95 -7.30
C GLN A 363 -6.75 -12.54 -7.65
N ASN A 364 -7.54 -12.22 -6.63
CA ASN A 364 -8.98 -12.06 -6.77
C ASN A 364 -9.41 -10.68 -6.24
N PRO A 365 -9.36 -9.60 -7.04
CA PRO A 365 -9.95 -8.32 -6.66
C PRO A 365 -11.48 -8.46 -6.56
N TYR A 366 -12.06 -7.77 -5.59
CA TYR A 366 -13.50 -7.84 -5.31
C TYR A 366 -14.03 -6.56 -4.67
N LEU A 367 -15.32 -6.35 -4.81
CA LEU A 367 -16.10 -5.39 -4.04
C LEU A 367 -16.71 -6.07 -2.82
N TYR A 368 -16.79 -5.36 -1.71
CA TYR A 368 -17.48 -5.80 -0.51
C TYR A 368 -18.49 -4.73 -0.08
N HIS A 369 -19.77 -5.12 -0.03
CA HIS A 369 -20.86 -4.26 0.44
C HIS A 369 -21.06 -4.44 1.93
N VAL A 370 -20.67 -3.43 2.70
CA VAL A 370 -20.67 -3.47 4.17
C VAL A 370 -22.05 -3.74 4.77
N PRO A 371 -23.15 -3.05 4.35
CA PRO A 371 -24.45 -3.25 4.95
C PRO A 371 -25.05 -4.64 4.75
N THR A 372 -24.81 -5.28 3.60
CA THR A 372 -25.40 -6.60 3.28
C THR A 372 -24.44 -7.76 3.43
N ASN A 373 -23.17 -7.49 3.81
CA ASN A 373 -22.10 -8.50 3.91
C ASN A 373 -21.89 -9.27 2.58
N ARG A 374 -22.14 -8.62 1.42
CA ARG A 374 -22.07 -9.22 0.08
C ARG A 374 -20.69 -8.98 -0.53
N ARG A 375 -20.09 -10.04 -1.09
CA ARG A 375 -18.88 -9.98 -1.91
C ARG A 375 -19.23 -10.11 -3.39
N VAL A 376 -18.64 -9.26 -4.24
CA VAL A 376 -18.75 -9.30 -5.70
C VAL A 376 -17.34 -9.43 -6.28
N VAL A 377 -17.03 -10.55 -6.91
CA VAL A 377 -15.71 -10.82 -7.51
C VAL A 377 -15.59 -10.03 -8.82
N LEU A 378 -14.44 -9.35 -9.01
CA LEU A 378 -14.16 -8.57 -10.21
C LEU A 378 -13.35 -9.34 -11.26
N GLY A 379 -12.75 -10.46 -10.89
CA GLY A 379 -11.99 -11.31 -11.79
C GLY A 379 -11.03 -12.23 -11.06
N HIS A 380 -10.38 -13.10 -11.83
CA HIS A 380 -9.38 -14.06 -11.38
C HIS A 380 -8.11 -13.86 -12.23
N PHE A 381 -7.07 -13.26 -11.66
CA PHE A 381 -5.87 -12.85 -12.40
C PHE A 381 -4.69 -13.71 -12.02
N LEU A 382 -4.17 -14.49 -12.96
CA LEU A 382 -3.01 -15.34 -12.73
C LEU A 382 -1.77 -14.48 -12.42
N SER A 383 -1.12 -14.79 -11.31
CA SER A 383 0.20 -14.25 -10.95
C SER A 383 1.22 -15.38 -11.07
N PRO A 384 1.96 -15.50 -12.19
CA PRO A 384 2.94 -16.54 -12.40
C PRO A 384 3.95 -16.65 -11.26
N LYS A 385 4.54 -17.84 -11.05
CA LYS A 385 5.40 -18.13 -9.89
C LYS A 385 6.70 -17.32 -9.85
N GLU A 386 7.15 -16.84 -10.98
CA GLU A 386 8.29 -15.94 -11.12
C GLU A 386 8.05 -14.58 -10.48
N TYR A 387 6.79 -14.09 -10.43
CA TYR A 387 6.43 -12.86 -9.71
C TYR A 387 6.41 -13.11 -8.20
N LYS A 388 7.56 -12.89 -7.56
CA LYS A 388 7.80 -13.16 -6.15
C LYS A 388 8.75 -12.13 -5.53
N GLY A 389 8.90 -12.16 -4.19
CA GLY A 389 9.79 -11.26 -3.48
C GLY A 389 9.42 -9.79 -3.67
N GLU A 390 10.41 -8.93 -3.94
CA GLU A 390 10.18 -7.50 -4.09
C GLU A 390 9.53 -7.12 -5.43
N TRP A 391 9.73 -7.90 -6.50
CA TRP A 391 9.11 -7.64 -7.80
C TRP A 391 7.82 -8.44 -8.03
N ARG A 392 7.20 -9.01 -6.97
CA ARG A 392 5.86 -9.56 -7.09
C ARG A 392 4.92 -8.50 -7.67
N CYS A 393 3.94 -8.93 -8.45
CA CYS A 393 2.92 -8.05 -8.99
C CYS A 393 1.62 -8.27 -8.23
N ASP A 394 1.37 -7.45 -7.23
CA ASP A 394 0.09 -7.41 -6.53
C ASP A 394 -0.90 -6.61 -7.37
N THR A 395 -2.20 -6.93 -7.31
CA THR A 395 -3.19 -6.23 -8.14
C THR A 395 -3.41 -4.78 -7.73
N HIS A 396 -3.17 -4.42 -6.46
CA HIS A 396 -3.29 -3.07 -5.91
C HIS A 396 -4.53 -2.31 -6.44
N PRO A 397 -5.76 -2.84 -6.34
CA PRO A 397 -6.90 -2.25 -7.00
C PRO A 397 -7.16 -0.82 -6.54
N SER A 398 -7.46 0.07 -7.49
CA SER A 398 -7.72 1.49 -7.21
C SER A 398 -8.90 1.98 -8.05
N ALA A 399 -9.85 2.64 -7.40
CA ALA A 399 -11.03 3.15 -8.06
C ALA A 399 -10.81 4.54 -8.69
N SER A 400 -11.58 4.85 -9.74
CA SER A 400 -11.75 6.20 -10.28
C SER A 400 -12.39 7.13 -9.26
N ARG A 401 -12.31 8.45 -9.49
CA ARG A 401 -12.86 9.45 -8.58
C ARG A 401 -14.40 9.43 -8.52
N ASP A 402 -15.04 9.03 -9.63
CA ASP A 402 -16.48 8.81 -9.67
C ASP A 402 -16.93 7.45 -9.13
N GLY A 403 -15.97 6.54 -8.84
CA GLY A 403 -16.21 5.22 -8.29
C GLY A 403 -16.66 4.16 -9.30
N LYS A 404 -16.65 4.44 -10.61
CA LYS A 404 -17.22 3.53 -11.63
C LYS A 404 -16.21 2.62 -12.30
N LEU A 405 -14.93 2.98 -12.26
CA LEU A 405 -13.84 2.24 -12.87
C LEU A 405 -12.85 1.78 -11.80
N VAL A 406 -12.25 0.62 -12.02
CA VAL A 406 -11.15 0.10 -11.19
C VAL A 406 -9.97 -0.23 -12.08
N THR A 407 -8.79 0.25 -11.72
CA THR A 407 -7.54 -0.21 -12.33
C THR A 407 -6.88 -1.27 -11.46
N ILE A 408 -6.22 -2.23 -12.11
CA ILE A 408 -5.36 -3.23 -11.46
C ILE A 408 -4.05 -3.38 -12.21
N ASP A 409 -2.99 -3.79 -11.49
CA ASP A 409 -1.75 -4.27 -12.08
C ASP A 409 -1.81 -5.80 -12.18
N SER A 410 -1.47 -6.37 -13.35
CA SER A 410 -1.46 -7.82 -13.48
C SER A 410 -0.54 -8.33 -14.58
N PRO A 411 0.17 -9.46 -14.36
CA PRO A 411 1.02 -10.10 -15.35
C PRO A 411 0.33 -11.22 -16.13
N HIS A 412 -0.99 -11.43 -15.98
CA HIS A 412 -1.70 -12.60 -16.48
C HIS A 412 -1.69 -12.76 -18.02
N ASN A 413 -1.43 -11.68 -18.75
CA ASN A 413 -1.36 -11.66 -20.22
C ASN A 413 0.09 -11.57 -20.77
N GLY A 414 1.10 -11.91 -19.95
CA GLY A 414 2.50 -11.86 -20.35
C GLY A 414 3.17 -10.51 -20.04
N GLY A 415 3.82 -10.44 -18.86
CA GLY A 415 4.42 -9.23 -18.33
C GLY A 415 3.43 -8.34 -17.56
N ARG A 416 3.97 -7.46 -16.72
CA ARG A 416 3.20 -6.54 -15.89
C ARG A 416 2.53 -5.46 -16.72
N GLN A 417 1.21 -5.39 -16.69
CA GLN A 417 0.42 -4.40 -17.43
C GLN A 417 -0.75 -3.88 -16.57
N LEU A 418 -1.29 -2.71 -16.94
CA LEU A 418 -2.49 -2.16 -16.34
C LEU A 418 -3.74 -2.68 -17.05
N HIS A 419 -4.74 -2.98 -16.22
CA HIS A 419 -6.06 -3.37 -16.69
C HIS A 419 -7.14 -2.49 -16.04
N LEU A 420 -8.19 -2.20 -16.79
CA LEU A 420 -9.35 -1.42 -16.39
C LEU A 420 -10.56 -2.33 -16.29
N ILE A 421 -11.31 -2.21 -15.21
CA ILE A 421 -12.54 -2.97 -14.92
C ILE A 421 -13.67 -1.97 -14.75
N ASP A 422 -14.75 -2.13 -15.50
CA ASP A 422 -15.97 -1.33 -15.34
C ASP A 422 -16.85 -1.94 -14.25
N ILE A 423 -17.07 -1.20 -13.17
CA ILE A 423 -17.86 -1.65 -12.02
C ILE A 423 -19.18 -0.90 -11.86
N HIS A 424 -19.51 0.01 -12.80
CA HIS A 424 -20.69 0.88 -12.70
C HIS A 424 -22.00 0.12 -12.45
N ALA A 425 -22.19 -1.04 -13.09
CA ALA A 425 -23.40 -1.85 -12.94
C ALA A 425 -23.44 -2.71 -11.65
N LEU A 426 -22.38 -2.69 -10.85
CA LEU A 426 -22.23 -3.54 -9.65
C LEU A 426 -22.54 -2.80 -8.34
N LEU A 427 -22.53 -1.46 -8.36
CA LEU A 427 -22.73 -0.55 -7.21
C LEU A 427 -24.24 -0.15 -7.00
#